data_4224d8a4b8b5460967ea215c2ca7152d
#
_entry.id   4224d8a4b8b5460967ea215c2ca7152d
#
_cell.length_a   1.000
_cell.length_b   1.000
_cell.length_c   1.000
_cell.angle_alpha   90.00
_cell.angle_beta   90.00
_cell.angle_gamma   90.00
#
_symmetry.space_group_name_H-M   'P 1'
#
loop_
_entity.id
_entity.type
_entity.pdbx_description
1 polymer ?
#
loop_
_entity_poly.entity_id
_entity_poly.type
_entity_poly.pdbx_seq_one_letter_code
_entity_poly.pdbx_strand_id
1 'polypeptide(L)'
;MKSILKTIIILVVGTIIVDYIFVMSTGRKPFIVIDTVKDGENVKYESILYDMYNCDGKVEVKFKNSYYVCPNITGEVTLFLNLEKTCNPLEPFYQGYYYTCPLEGDYNINYNNTAYSIKEAIDLNIIKFNNLKDMGLEYSDTKSITLVDKFDGDTCAQAIETYYEDDEYIYYFDCIKSNFVFININGSEYLLKEALNNKIITISELEDSGIKLSKKKKTDIN
;
A
#
# COMPACT_ATOMS: atom_id res chain seq x y z
N MET A 1 -29.59 44.80 -21.43
CA MET A 1 -28.65 43.69 -21.63
C MET A 1 -28.13 43.01 -20.33
N LYS A 2 -27.57 43.75 -19.36
CA LYS A 2 -27.04 43.13 -18.11
C LYS A 2 -28.09 42.38 -17.28
N SER A 3 -29.35 42.77 -17.25
CA SER A 3 -30.43 42.10 -16.51
C SER A 3 -30.82 40.78 -17.15
N ILE A 4 -30.95 40.74 -18.49
CA ILE A 4 -31.30 39.53 -19.24
C ILE A 4 -30.20 38.47 -19.07
N LEU A 5 -28.92 38.86 -19.14
CA LEU A 5 -27.79 37.95 -18.94
C LEU A 5 -27.78 37.34 -17.54
N LYS A 6 -28.06 38.11 -16.49
CA LYS A 6 -28.18 37.61 -15.12
C LYS A 6 -29.30 36.58 -15.00
N THR A 7 -30.46 36.84 -15.60
CA THR A 7 -31.59 35.93 -15.56
C THR A 7 -31.25 34.60 -16.27
N ILE A 8 -30.58 34.66 -17.40
CA ILE A 8 -30.13 33.45 -18.12
C ILE A 8 -29.15 32.62 -17.26
N ILE A 9 -28.17 33.27 -16.63
CA ILE A 9 -27.20 32.58 -15.77
C ILE A 9 -27.90 31.89 -14.59
N ILE A 10 -28.85 32.56 -13.94
CA ILE A 10 -29.61 31.99 -12.83
C ILE A 10 -30.42 30.77 -13.26
N LEU A 11 -31.06 30.83 -14.43
CA LEU A 11 -31.81 29.71 -14.97
C LEU A 11 -30.92 28.54 -15.28
N VAL A 12 -29.76 28.74 -15.92
CA VAL A 12 -28.79 27.68 -16.23
C VAL A 12 -28.26 27.04 -14.96
N VAL A 13 -27.80 27.81 -13.98
CA VAL A 13 -27.32 27.31 -12.72
C VAL A 13 -28.42 26.54 -11.96
N GLY A 14 -29.63 27.08 -11.92
CA GLY A 14 -30.79 26.40 -11.33
C GLY A 14 -31.08 25.06 -11.95
N THR A 15 -31.06 24.98 -13.29
CA THR A 15 -31.27 23.73 -14.00
C THR A 15 -30.22 22.69 -13.66
N ILE A 16 -28.94 23.06 -13.57
CA ILE A 16 -27.84 22.15 -13.19
C ILE A 16 -28.01 21.64 -11.76
N ILE A 17 -28.40 22.48 -10.82
CA ILE A 17 -28.65 22.10 -9.44
C ILE A 17 -29.83 21.11 -9.35
N VAL A 18 -30.91 21.37 -10.06
CA VAL A 18 -32.09 20.46 -10.11
C VAL A 18 -31.71 19.13 -10.70
N ASP A 19 -30.94 19.10 -11.78
CA ASP A 19 -30.44 17.88 -12.40
C ASP A 19 -29.58 17.06 -11.42
N TYR A 20 -28.66 17.71 -10.72
CA TYR A 20 -27.83 17.06 -9.67
C TYR A 20 -28.68 16.43 -8.56
N ILE A 21 -29.63 17.19 -8.00
CA ILE A 21 -30.53 16.71 -6.94
C ILE A 21 -31.37 15.53 -7.45
N PHE A 22 -31.87 15.62 -8.67
CA PHE A 22 -32.65 14.55 -9.29
C PHE A 22 -31.83 13.25 -9.40
N VAL A 23 -30.61 13.33 -9.92
CA VAL A 23 -29.70 12.17 -10.04
C VAL A 23 -29.38 11.56 -8.68
N MET A 24 -29.03 12.40 -7.70
CA MET A 24 -28.72 11.96 -6.33
C MET A 24 -29.92 11.29 -5.65
N SER A 25 -31.14 11.76 -5.90
CA SER A 25 -32.35 11.22 -5.25
C SER A 25 -32.93 9.99 -5.95
N THR A 26 -32.76 9.88 -7.26
CA THR A 26 -33.42 8.81 -8.05
C THR A 26 -32.44 7.76 -8.59
N GLY A 27 -31.14 8.06 -8.65
CA GLY A 27 -30.13 7.23 -9.32
C GLY A 27 -30.36 7.12 -10.85
N ARG A 28 -31.21 7.97 -11.43
CA ARG A 28 -31.48 7.93 -12.85
C ARG A 28 -30.48 8.77 -13.65
N LYS A 29 -30.37 8.47 -14.95
CA LYS A 29 -29.54 9.22 -15.89
C LYS A 29 -29.77 10.73 -15.79
N PRO A 30 -28.71 11.57 -15.79
CA PRO A 30 -28.83 13.02 -15.83
C PRO A 30 -29.63 13.51 -17.06
N PHE A 31 -30.34 14.62 -16.91
CA PHE A 31 -30.95 15.31 -18.04
C PHE A 31 -29.91 16.04 -18.90
N ILE A 32 -28.86 16.56 -18.24
CA ILE A 32 -27.77 17.29 -18.88
C ILE A 32 -26.57 16.36 -19.01
N VAL A 33 -26.41 15.73 -20.16
CA VAL A 33 -25.28 14.84 -20.45
C VAL A 33 -24.46 15.47 -21.57
N ILE A 34 -23.17 15.69 -21.30
CA ILE A 34 -22.19 16.18 -22.29
C ILE A 34 -21.62 15.01 -23.07
N ASP A 35 -21.27 13.93 -22.33
CA ASP A 35 -20.70 12.72 -22.93
C ASP A 35 -21.15 11.47 -22.15
N THR A 36 -21.04 10.32 -22.81
CA THR A 36 -21.38 9.01 -22.25
C THR A 36 -20.28 8.01 -22.62
N VAL A 37 -19.53 7.58 -21.61
CA VAL A 37 -18.51 6.55 -21.76
C VAL A 37 -19.07 5.22 -21.27
N LYS A 38 -18.96 4.17 -22.09
CA LYS A 38 -19.38 2.80 -21.76
C LYS A 38 -18.17 1.89 -21.68
N ASP A 39 -18.14 1.06 -20.65
CA ASP A 39 -17.13 0.03 -20.46
C ASP A 39 -17.83 -1.24 -19.91
N GLY A 40 -18.10 -2.18 -20.80
CA GLY A 40 -18.94 -3.34 -20.50
C GLY A 40 -20.35 -2.93 -20.06
N GLU A 41 -20.78 -3.37 -18.89
CA GLU A 41 -22.08 -3.02 -18.28
C GLU A 41 -22.03 -1.70 -17.51
N ASN A 42 -20.84 -1.15 -17.31
CA ASN A 42 -20.67 0.12 -16.60
C ASN A 42 -20.84 1.30 -17.54
N VAL A 43 -21.48 2.34 -17.05
CA VAL A 43 -21.74 3.55 -17.83
C VAL A 43 -21.37 4.78 -17.01
N LYS A 44 -20.52 5.64 -17.56
CA LYS A 44 -20.25 6.98 -17.05
C LYS A 44 -21.03 7.99 -17.86
N TYR A 45 -21.83 8.80 -17.20
CA TYR A 45 -22.47 9.97 -17.79
C TYR A 45 -21.75 11.22 -17.32
N GLU A 46 -21.16 11.94 -18.23
CA GLU A 46 -20.50 13.22 -17.93
C GLU A 46 -21.51 14.37 -18.03
N SER A 47 -21.64 15.14 -16.94
CA SER A 47 -22.43 16.37 -16.89
C SER A 47 -21.51 17.59 -16.74
N ILE A 48 -22.07 18.79 -16.53
CA ILE A 48 -21.31 20.04 -16.46
C ILE A 48 -20.48 20.11 -15.19
N LEU A 49 -21.05 19.80 -14.02
CA LEU A 49 -20.42 19.96 -12.71
C LEU A 49 -20.06 18.62 -12.04
N TYR A 50 -20.62 17.52 -12.51
CA TYR A 50 -20.47 16.20 -11.90
C TYR A 50 -20.45 15.13 -12.96
N ASP A 51 -19.97 13.96 -12.57
CA ASP A 51 -20.06 12.72 -13.33
C ASP A 51 -20.91 11.72 -12.56
N MET A 52 -21.81 11.04 -13.24
CA MET A 52 -22.57 9.92 -12.69
C MET A 52 -22.01 8.61 -13.24
N TYR A 53 -21.70 7.71 -12.35
CA TYR A 53 -21.23 6.36 -12.67
C TYR A 53 -22.32 5.36 -12.30
N ASN A 54 -22.71 4.54 -13.27
CA ASN A 54 -23.56 3.37 -13.01
C ASN A 54 -22.66 2.12 -13.10
N CYS A 55 -22.33 1.56 -11.95
CA CYS A 55 -21.42 0.44 -11.80
C CYS A 55 -22.23 -0.80 -11.46
N ASP A 56 -22.57 -1.61 -12.43
CA ASP A 56 -23.37 -2.83 -12.26
C ASP A 56 -24.66 -2.58 -11.44
N GLY A 57 -25.39 -1.54 -11.82
CA GLY A 57 -26.64 -1.12 -11.15
C GLY A 57 -26.45 -0.28 -9.90
N LYS A 58 -25.24 -0.11 -9.38
CA LYS A 58 -24.94 0.81 -8.28
C LYS A 58 -24.56 2.18 -8.84
N VAL A 59 -25.27 3.22 -8.40
CA VAL A 59 -25.06 4.59 -8.86
C VAL A 59 -24.19 5.35 -7.87
N GLU A 60 -23.13 5.98 -8.40
CA GLU A 60 -22.28 6.91 -7.67
C GLU A 60 -22.19 8.24 -8.43
N VAL A 61 -22.24 9.35 -7.71
CA VAL A 61 -22.13 10.69 -8.28
C VAL A 61 -20.93 11.41 -7.69
N LYS A 62 -20.06 11.95 -8.53
CA LYS A 62 -18.83 12.63 -8.13
C LYS A 62 -18.76 13.98 -8.82
N PHE A 63 -18.29 15.00 -8.12
CA PHE A 63 -17.99 16.29 -8.74
C PHE A 63 -16.86 16.18 -9.76
N LYS A 64 -16.86 17.05 -10.76
CA LYS A 64 -15.78 17.16 -11.75
C LYS A 64 -14.41 17.23 -11.06
N ASN A 65 -13.42 16.58 -11.65
CA ASN A 65 -12.06 16.40 -11.14
C ASN A 65 -11.93 15.44 -9.92
N SER A 66 -13.03 14.80 -9.51
CA SER A 66 -12.92 13.67 -8.59
C SER A 66 -12.67 12.40 -9.41
N TYR A 67 -11.54 11.76 -9.20
CA TYR A 67 -11.28 10.47 -9.84
C TYR A 67 -12.15 9.39 -9.21
N TYR A 68 -12.86 8.63 -10.02
CA TYR A 68 -13.67 7.51 -9.57
C TYR A 68 -13.69 6.43 -10.65
N VAL A 69 -13.54 5.20 -10.22
CA VAL A 69 -13.65 4.01 -11.07
C VAL A 69 -14.67 3.07 -10.45
N CYS A 70 -15.49 2.47 -11.27
CA CYS A 70 -16.47 1.48 -10.80
C CYS A 70 -15.78 0.30 -10.13
N PRO A 71 -16.18 -0.10 -8.93
CA PRO A 71 -15.48 -1.13 -8.15
C PRO A 71 -15.59 -2.56 -8.71
N ASN A 72 -16.31 -2.78 -9.79
CA ASN A 72 -16.51 -4.09 -10.43
C ASN A 72 -16.45 -4.00 -11.96
N ILE A 73 -15.48 -3.27 -12.49
CA ILE A 73 -15.32 -3.27 -13.95
C ILE A 73 -14.72 -4.61 -14.37
N THR A 74 -15.31 -5.23 -15.40
CA THR A 74 -14.83 -6.44 -16.06
C THR A 74 -13.55 -6.22 -16.89
N GLY A 75 -12.79 -5.19 -16.62
CA GLY A 75 -11.40 -5.07 -17.01
C GLY A 75 -10.59 -6.14 -16.27
N GLU A 76 -9.81 -6.91 -17.00
CA GLU A 76 -8.92 -7.89 -16.40
C GLU A 76 -7.96 -7.18 -15.41
N VAL A 77 -8.25 -7.33 -14.13
CA VAL A 77 -7.40 -6.79 -13.06
C VAL A 77 -6.41 -7.86 -12.68
N THR A 78 -5.14 -7.61 -12.91
CA THR A 78 -4.09 -8.58 -12.61
C THR A 78 -3.02 -7.98 -11.71
N LEU A 79 -2.57 -8.78 -10.73
CA LEU A 79 -1.35 -8.50 -9.99
C LEU A 79 -0.16 -8.92 -10.86
N PHE A 80 0.83 -8.08 -11.01
CA PHE A 80 2.04 -8.38 -11.77
C PHE A 80 3.28 -7.78 -11.13
N LEU A 81 4.44 -8.32 -11.49
CA LEU A 81 5.73 -7.82 -11.05
C LEU A 81 6.23 -6.75 -12.04
N ASN A 82 6.36 -5.52 -11.55
CA ASN A 82 6.91 -4.42 -12.31
C ASN A 82 8.41 -4.29 -12.04
N LEU A 83 9.24 -4.68 -13.00
CA LEU A 83 10.70 -4.68 -12.88
C LEU A 83 11.32 -3.26 -12.92
N GLU A 84 10.56 -2.25 -13.32
CA GLU A 84 11.01 -0.84 -13.32
C GLU A 84 10.86 -0.16 -11.95
N LYS A 85 10.18 -0.82 -11.02
CA LYS A 85 9.97 -0.33 -9.66
C LYS A 85 10.87 -1.05 -8.68
N THR A 86 11.13 -0.42 -7.55
CA THR A 86 11.89 -1.03 -6.45
C THR A 86 10.99 -1.13 -5.23
N CYS A 87 10.84 -2.34 -4.70
CA CYS A 87 10.13 -2.57 -3.46
C CYS A 87 10.90 -1.98 -2.28
N ASN A 88 10.21 -1.28 -1.38
CA ASN A 88 10.78 -0.83 -0.12
C ASN A 88 10.32 -1.76 1.04
N PRO A 89 11.17 -2.64 1.56
CA PRO A 89 10.79 -3.62 2.58
C PRO A 89 10.49 -2.97 3.95
N LEU A 90 10.88 -1.71 4.13
CA LEU A 90 10.77 -1.00 5.42
C LEU A 90 9.48 -0.20 5.53
N GLU A 91 8.85 0.12 4.42
CA GLU A 91 7.61 0.90 4.37
C GLU A 91 6.38 0.00 4.15
N PRO A 92 5.29 0.24 4.90
CA PRO A 92 4.05 -0.46 4.63
C PRO A 92 3.49 -0.04 3.27
N PHE A 93 3.04 -1.00 2.47
CA PHE A 93 2.45 -0.69 1.18
C PHE A 93 1.04 -0.08 1.30
N TYR A 94 0.33 -0.41 2.40
CA TYR A 94 -1.01 0.11 2.68
C TYR A 94 -1.35 -0.01 4.17
N GLN A 95 -1.75 1.08 4.84
CA GLN A 95 -2.30 1.14 6.21
C GLN A 95 -1.59 0.26 7.26
N GLY A 96 -0.26 0.20 7.22
CA GLY A 96 0.53 -0.59 8.17
C GLY A 96 0.79 -2.03 7.74
N TYR A 97 0.32 -2.46 6.56
CA TYR A 97 0.55 -3.80 6.04
C TYR A 97 1.79 -3.87 5.16
N TYR A 98 2.52 -4.98 5.29
CA TYR A 98 3.75 -5.30 4.57
C TYR A 98 3.56 -6.59 3.78
N TYR A 99 4.25 -6.71 2.66
CA TYR A 99 4.48 -7.99 1.97
C TYR A 99 5.97 -8.24 1.83
N THR A 100 6.32 -9.49 1.52
CA THR A 100 7.73 -9.84 1.23
C THR A 100 8.09 -9.27 -0.15
N CYS A 101 9.11 -8.42 -0.19
CA CYS A 101 9.63 -7.88 -1.44
C CYS A 101 10.11 -9.01 -2.37
N PRO A 102 9.77 -8.97 -3.65
CA PRO A 102 10.38 -9.85 -4.64
C PRO A 102 11.88 -9.55 -4.77
N LEU A 103 12.63 -10.49 -5.34
CA LEU A 103 14.08 -10.31 -5.56
C LEU A 103 14.38 -9.14 -6.50
N GLU A 104 13.52 -8.91 -7.46
CA GLU A 104 13.60 -7.79 -8.41
C GLU A 104 12.21 -7.20 -8.61
N GLY A 105 12.15 -5.88 -8.76
CA GLY A 105 10.89 -5.19 -9.06
C GLY A 105 10.02 -4.94 -7.84
N ASP A 106 8.75 -4.61 -8.12
CA ASP A 106 7.71 -4.39 -7.12
C ASP A 106 6.35 -4.84 -7.65
N TYR A 107 5.43 -5.21 -6.75
CA TYR A 107 4.08 -5.62 -7.13
C TYR A 107 3.22 -4.42 -7.54
N ASN A 108 2.60 -4.54 -8.69
CA ASN A 108 1.68 -3.54 -9.23
C ASN A 108 0.39 -4.20 -9.71
N ILE A 109 -0.65 -3.40 -9.83
CA ILE A 109 -1.94 -3.79 -10.41
C ILE A 109 -2.01 -3.28 -11.85
N ASN A 110 -2.21 -4.19 -12.79
CA ASN A 110 -2.58 -3.82 -14.15
C ASN A 110 -4.10 -3.74 -14.24
N TYR A 111 -4.58 -2.63 -14.74
CA TYR A 111 -5.98 -2.40 -15.03
C TYR A 111 -6.11 -1.62 -16.34
N ASN A 112 -6.81 -2.18 -17.32
CA ASN A 112 -6.97 -1.59 -18.66
C ASN A 112 -5.64 -1.14 -19.27
N ASN A 113 -4.61 -2.00 -19.24
CA ASN A 113 -3.25 -1.74 -19.71
C ASN A 113 -2.53 -0.55 -19.02
N THR A 114 -3.01 -0.13 -17.86
CA THR A 114 -2.35 0.88 -17.03
C THR A 114 -1.87 0.24 -15.75
N ALA A 115 -0.60 0.51 -15.41
CA ALA A 115 0.01 0.03 -14.18
C ALA A 115 -0.24 1.01 -13.03
N TYR A 116 -0.76 0.51 -11.92
CA TYR A 116 -0.99 1.23 -10.67
C TYR A 116 -0.17 0.59 -9.55
N SER A 117 0.32 1.36 -8.60
CA SER A 117 0.76 0.77 -7.34
C SER A 117 -0.44 0.14 -6.62
N ILE A 118 -0.18 -0.83 -5.74
CA ILE A 118 -1.26 -1.48 -4.96
C ILE A 118 -2.07 -0.42 -4.19
N LYS A 119 -1.36 0.53 -3.55
CA LYS A 119 -2.00 1.62 -2.82
C LYS A 119 -2.91 2.47 -3.72
N GLU A 120 -2.42 2.91 -4.87
CA GLU A 120 -3.23 3.69 -5.83
C GLU A 120 -4.46 2.90 -6.30
N ALA A 121 -4.29 1.62 -6.62
CA ALA A 121 -5.39 0.78 -7.06
C ALA A 121 -6.49 0.63 -5.99
N ILE A 122 -6.12 0.56 -4.71
CA ILE A 122 -7.07 0.53 -3.59
C ILE A 122 -7.73 1.89 -3.40
N ASP A 123 -6.94 2.97 -3.36
CA ASP A 123 -7.45 4.34 -3.16
C ASP A 123 -8.42 4.76 -4.28
N LEU A 124 -8.18 4.27 -5.50
CA LEU A 124 -9.03 4.47 -6.68
C LEU A 124 -10.22 3.48 -6.78
N ASN A 125 -10.36 2.57 -5.82
CA ASN A 125 -11.36 1.49 -5.83
C ASN A 125 -11.30 0.56 -7.07
N ILE A 126 -10.15 0.45 -7.72
CA ILE A 126 -9.90 -0.53 -8.78
C ILE A 126 -9.95 -1.93 -8.18
N ILE A 127 -9.38 -2.11 -6.99
CA ILE A 127 -9.45 -3.34 -6.20
C ILE A 127 -9.86 -3.02 -4.78
N LYS A 128 -10.39 -4.03 -4.07
CA LYS A 128 -10.53 -3.97 -2.61
C LYS A 128 -9.31 -4.59 -1.96
N PHE A 129 -8.92 -4.08 -0.80
CA PHE A 129 -7.79 -4.62 -0.03
C PHE A 129 -7.85 -6.15 0.15
N ASN A 130 -9.03 -6.68 0.49
CA ASN A 130 -9.22 -8.12 0.69
C ASN A 130 -9.02 -8.97 -0.59
N ASN A 131 -9.17 -8.40 -1.78
CA ASN A 131 -8.96 -9.12 -3.03
C ASN A 131 -7.48 -9.43 -3.30
N LEU A 132 -6.54 -8.75 -2.64
CA LEU A 132 -5.10 -8.98 -2.82
C LEU A 132 -4.70 -10.43 -2.51
N LYS A 133 -5.30 -11.06 -1.48
CA LYS A 133 -5.06 -12.48 -1.16
C LYS A 133 -5.55 -13.41 -2.25
N ASP A 134 -6.72 -13.12 -2.81
CA ASP A 134 -7.29 -13.90 -3.92
C ASP A 134 -6.42 -13.77 -5.19
N MET A 135 -5.71 -12.65 -5.32
CA MET A 135 -4.74 -12.40 -6.40
C MET A 135 -3.36 -13.01 -6.12
N GLY A 136 -3.17 -13.67 -4.98
CA GLY A 136 -1.93 -14.36 -4.59
C GLY A 136 -0.91 -13.49 -3.85
N LEU A 137 -1.27 -12.27 -3.40
CA LEU A 137 -0.39 -11.47 -2.57
C LEU A 137 -0.57 -11.83 -1.09
N GLU A 138 0.48 -12.40 -0.50
CA GLU A 138 0.54 -12.61 0.94
C GLU A 138 1.05 -11.34 1.64
N TYR A 139 0.37 -10.92 2.71
CA TYR A 139 0.72 -9.74 3.48
C TYR A 139 0.41 -9.90 4.97
N SER A 140 1.12 -9.12 5.80
CA SER A 140 0.96 -9.09 7.26
C SER A 140 0.96 -7.65 7.76
N ASP A 141 0.42 -7.41 8.95
CA ASP A 141 0.51 -6.16 9.71
C ASP A 141 1.83 -6.03 10.49
N THR A 142 2.69 -7.05 10.41
CA THR A 142 4.02 -7.05 10.99
C THR A 142 5.09 -7.30 9.92
N LYS A 143 6.29 -6.75 10.13
CA LYS A 143 7.46 -7.06 9.30
C LYS A 143 7.85 -8.53 9.49
N SER A 144 8.11 -9.23 8.40
CA SER A 144 8.76 -10.54 8.45
C SER A 144 10.25 -10.36 8.69
N ILE A 145 10.74 -10.80 9.85
CA ILE A 145 12.16 -10.72 10.24
C ILE A 145 12.68 -12.13 10.47
N THR A 146 13.71 -12.52 9.73
CA THR A 146 14.37 -13.83 9.89
C THR A 146 15.87 -13.67 9.95
N LEU A 147 16.50 -14.52 10.78
CA LEU A 147 17.95 -14.58 10.85
C LEU A 147 18.49 -15.34 9.64
N VAL A 148 19.47 -14.76 8.95
CA VAL A 148 20.16 -15.40 7.82
C VAL A 148 21.54 -15.80 8.29
N ASP A 149 21.76 -17.11 8.52
CA ASP A 149 23.06 -17.66 8.86
C ASP A 149 23.78 -18.08 7.55
N LYS A 150 24.77 -17.31 7.17
CA LYS A 150 25.59 -17.58 5.95
C LYS A 150 26.83 -18.45 6.25
N PHE A 151 26.96 -18.93 7.47
CA PHE A 151 28.14 -19.72 7.87
C PHE A 151 27.81 -21.22 7.87
N ASP A 152 28.57 -21.96 7.08
CA ASP A 152 28.43 -23.43 6.92
C ASP A 152 29.39 -24.20 7.83
N GLY A 153 29.63 -23.75 9.04
CA GLY A 153 30.54 -24.36 10.01
C GLY A 153 29.85 -24.87 11.27
N ASP A 154 30.32 -26.02 11.78
CA ASP A 154 29.75 -26.69 12.96
C ASP A 154 30.22 -26.10 14.32
N THR A 155 31.09 -25.10 14.31
CA THR A 155 31.63 -24.52 15.55
C THR A 155 31.04 -23.19 15.89
N CYS A 156 30.39 -23.14 17.04
CA CYS A 156 30.00 -21.88 17.70
C CYS A 156 31.22 -21.24 18.36
N ALA A 157 31.60 -20.06 17.94
CA ALA A 157 32.50 -19.21 18.73
C ALA A 157 31.68 -18.57 19.86
N GLN A 158 32.11 -18.68 21.12
CA GLN A 158 31.53 -17.88 22.19
C GLN A 158 31.83 -16.41 21.90
N ALA A 159 30.79 -15.64 21.58
CA ALA A 159 30.95 -14.22 21.41
C ALA A 159 31.13 -13.55 22.78
N ILE A 160 32.36 -13.17 23.06
CA ILE A 160 32.71 -12.35 24.22
C ILE A 160 32.56 -10.86 23.88
N GLU A 161 32.40 -10.53 22.60
CA GLU A 161 32.35 -9.14 22.14
C GLU A 161 30.93 -8.58 22.15
N THR A 162 30.82 -7.33 22.61
CA THR A 162 29.61 -6.53 22.49
C THR A 162 29.16 -6.46 21.05
N TYR A 163 27.99 -6.99 20.76
CA TYR A 163 27.45 -6.97 19.44
C TYR A 163 26.73 -5.64 19.14
N TYR A 164 25.91 -5.20 20.09
CA TYR A 164 25.16 -3.95 20.04
C TYR A 164 25.01 -3.41 21.47
N GLU A 165 24.91 -2.10 21.63
CA GLU A 165 24.61 -1.45 22.89
C GLU A 165 23.61 -0.32 22.71
N ASP A 166 22.71 -0.20 23.68
CA ASP A 166 21.85 0.96 23.87
C ASP A 166 22.26 1.73 25.14
N ASP A 167 21.42 2.63 25.62
CA ASP A 167 21.74 3.46 26.81
C ASP A 167 21.84 2.63 28.08
N GLU A 168 21.16 1.50 28.21
CA GLU A 168 21.02 0.72 29.43
C GLU A 168 21.74 -0.64 29.37
N TYR A 169 21.73 -1.30 28.20
CA TYR A 169 22.18 -2.68 28.03
C TYR A 169 23.27 -2.83 26.96
N ILE A 170 24.06 -3.88 27.15
CA ILE A 170 24.95 -4.46 26.15
C ILE A 170 24.32 -5.78 25.70
N TYR A 171 24.24 -6.00 24.40
CA TYR A 171 23.66 -7.17 23.78
C TYR A 171 24.73 -8.01 23.08
N TYR A 172 24.62 -9.31 23.19
CA TYR A 172 25.50 -10.26 22.56
C TYR A 172 24.74 -11.54 22.21
N PHE A 173 25.25 -12.26 21.23
CA PHE A 173 24.78 -13.61 20.93
C PHE A 173 25.53 -14.61 21.78
N ASP A 174 24.83 -15.60 22.34
CA ASP A 174 25.46 -16.68 23.10
C ASP A 174 26.29 -17.60 22.21
N CYS A 175 25.95 -17.65 20.92
CA CYS A 175 26.64 -18.45 19.94
C CYS A 175 26.60 -17.75 18.58
N ILE A 176 27.73 -17.28 18.11
CA ILE A 176 27.87 -16.71 16.76
C ILE A 176 28.71 -17.68 15.93
N LYS A 177 28.16 -18.13 14.82
CA LYS A 177 28.89 -18.92 13.83
C LYS A 177 29.75 -18.03 12.91
N SER A 178 29.43 -16.75 12.81
CA SER A 178 30.11 -15.78 11.96
C SER A 178 30.14 -14.40 12.62
N ASN A 179 31.21 -13.63 12.37
CA ASN A 179 31.29 -12.21 12.76
C ASN A 179 30.26 -11.33 12.05
N PHE A 180 29.61 -11.86 11.02
CA PHE A 180 28.64 -11.17 10.22
C PHE A 180 27.29 -11.87 10.32
N VAL A 181 26.41 -11.33 11.15
CA VAL A 181 25.03 -11.81 11.28
C VAL A 181 24.16 -10.98 10.38
N PHE A 182 23.46 -11.64 9.47
CA PHE A 182 22.50 -10.99 8.58
C PHE A 182 21.08 -11.29 9.03
N ILE A 183 20.20 -10.35 8.77
CA ILE A 183 18.76 -10.52 8.90
C ILE A 183 18.09 -10.23 7.56
N ASN A 184 17.04 -10.96 7.28
CA ASN A 184 16.15 -10.66 6.19
C ASN A 184 14.93 -9.94 6.76
N ILE A 185 14.61 -8.77 6.22
CA ILE A 185 13.41 -7.99 6.55
C ILE A 185 12.57 -7.90 5.29
N ASN A 186 11.39 -8.52 5.30
CA ASN A 186 10.46 -8.51 4.17
C ASN A 186 11.12 -8.82 2.82
N GLY A 187 12.04 -9.79 2.78
CA GLY A 187 12.73 -10.22 1.55
C GLY A 187 14.08 -9.57 1.28
N SER A 188 14.46 -8.51 2.01
CA SER A 188 15.75 -7.83 1.83
C SER A 188 16.72 -8.11 2.97
N GLU A 189 18.00 -8.35 2.63
CA GLU A 189 19.03 -8.65 3.61
C GLU A 189 19.73 -7.40 4.14
N TYR A 190 19.96 -7.38 5.45
CA TYR A 190 20.70 -6.33 6.16
C TYR A 190 21.72 -6.96 7.10
N LEU A 191 22.86 -6.29 7.29
CA LEU A 191 23.76 -6.63 8.39
C LEU A 191 23.05 -6.22 9.69
N LEU A 192 22.83 -7.17 10.61
CA LEU A 192 22.04 -6.94 11.83
C LEU A 192 22.57 -5.75 12.64
N LYS A 193 23.90 -5.63 12.80
CA LYS A 193 24.52 -4.52 13.52
C LYS A 193 24.20 -3.16 12.89
N GLU A 194 24.20 -3.07 11.58
CA GLU A 194 23.85 -1.83 10.85
C GLU A 194 22.35 -1.55 10.96
N ALA A 195 21.51 -2.56 10.88
CA ALA A 195 20.07 -2.42 11.02
C ALA A 195 19.68 -1.89 12.41
N LEU A 196 20.34 -2.34 13.48
CA LEU A 196 20.14 -1.83 14.84
C LEU A 196 20.68 -0.41 15.00
N ASN A 197 21.91 -0.13 14.57
CA ASN A 197 22.54 1.18 14.66
C ASN A 197 21.76 2.25 13.90
N ASN A 198 21.24 1.92 12.74
CA ASN A 198 20.44 2.81 11.90
C ASN A 198 18.96 2.84 12.28
N LYS A 199 18.57 2.13 13.34
CA LYS A 199 17.17 2.03 13.83
C LYS A 199 16.19 1.52 12.76
N ILE A 200 16.65 0.72 11.83
CA ILE A 200 15.84 0.01 10.84
C ILE A 200 14.95 -1.00 11.54
N ILE A 201 15.51 -1.62 12.58
CA ILE A 201 14.80 -2.54 13.47
C ILE A 201 15.21 -2.26 14.91
N THR A 202 14.36 -2.67 15.84
CA THR A 202 14.58 -2.56 17.29
C THR A 202 14.85 -3.94 17.91
N ILE A 203 15.43 -3.95 19.12
CA ILE A 203 15.62 -5.18 19.88
C ILE A 203 14.27 -5.88 20.14
N SER A 204 13.22 -5.12 20.43
CA SER A 204 11.87 -5.67 20.64
C SER A 204 11.36 -6.41 19.40
N GLU A 205 11.50 -5.81 18.20
CA GLU A 205 11.09 -6.47 16.93
C GLU A 205 11.88 -7.76 16.67
N LEU A 206 13.16 -7.81 17.07
CA LEU A 206 13.96 -9.05 17.01
C LEU A 206 13.43 -10.11 17.97
N GLU A 207 13.20 -9.75 19.23
CA GLU A 207 12.68 -10.66 20.24
C GLU A 207 11.29 -11.20 19.85
N ASP A 208 10.42 -10.35 19.35
CA ASP A 208 9.08 -10.71 18.82
C ASP A 208 9.16 -11.67 17.64
N SER A 209 10.22 -11.55 16.83
CA SER A 209 10.50 -12.47 15.72
C SER A 209 11.18 -13.78 16.15
N GLY A 210 11.37 -13.98 17.47
CA GLY A 210 11.98 -15.18 18.05
C GLY A 210 13.52 -15.19 18.03
N ILE A 211 14.17 -14.09 17.62
CA ILE A 211 15.62 -13.95 17.63
C ILE A 211 16.02 -13.43 19.02
N LYS A 212 16.66 -14.28 19.79
CA LYS A 212 17.08 -13.97 21.17
C LYS A 212 18.52 -13.49 21.23
N LEU A 213 18.71 -12.35 21.88
CA LEU A 213 20.00 -11.81 22.25
C LEU A 213 20.14 -11.92 23.77
N SER A 214 21.31 -12.33 24.25
CA SER A 214 21.66 -12.18 25.66
C SER A 214 21.99 -10.74 25.94
N LYS A 215 21.62 -10.24 27.12
CA LYS A 215 21.86 -8.86 27.53
C LYS A 215 22.44 -8.75 28.92
N LYS A 216 23.31 -7.77 29.11
CA LYS A 216 23.90 -7.44 30.42
C LYS A 216 23.72 -5.93 30.68
N LYS A 217 23.34 -5.57 31.90
CA LYS A 217 23.19 -4.17 32.28
C LYS A 217 24.54 -3.48 32.35
N LYS A 218 24.65 -2.26 31.79
CA LYS A 218 25.93 -1.51 31.81
C LYS A 218 26.44 -1.21 33.25
N THR A 219 25.52 -1.05 34.20
CA THR A 219 25.86 -0.86 35.62
C THR A 219 26.55 -2.06 36.28
N ASP A 220 26.41 -3.26 35.70
CA ASP A 220 26.93 -4.52 36.25
C ASP A 220 28.33 -4.87 35.72
N ILE A 221 28.96 -3.96 34.97
CA ILE A 221 30.24 -4.18 34.29
C ILE A 221 31.41 -3.44 35.00
N ASN A 222 31.16 -2.71 36.10
CA ASN A 222 32.20 -2.02 36.91
C ASN A 222 32.72 -2.89 38.03
#